data_549b6fda6abd711f85d1a3586302a467
#
_entry.id   549b6fda6abd711f85d1a3586302a467
#
_cell.length_a   1.000
_cell.length_b   1.000
_cell.length_c   1.000
_cell.angle_alpha   90.00
_cell.angle_beta   90.00
_cell.angle_gamma   90.00
#
_symmetry.space_group_name_H-M   'P 1'
#
loop_
_entity.id
_entity.type
_entity.pdbx_description
1 polymer ?
#
loop_
_entity_poly.entity_id
_entity_poly.type
_entity_poly.pdbx_seq_one_letter_code
_entity_poly.pdbx_strand_id
1 'polypeptide(L)'
;MFLEELSWNFFPLLSAENGSPLCLPSLFTLPEHSMCSMEEKSINLSSVLDFQGTRDYSPKQMAIRDRVFSVIIDCFKRHGAETIDTPVFELKETLTGKYGEDSKLIYDLKDQGGELLSLRYDLTVPFARFLAMNKITNIKRYHIAKVYRRDNPAMTKGRYREFYQCDFDIAGQYDPMIPDAECLKIIHEILSALQIGAFVIKVNDRRILDGMFAVCGVPESKFRSICSAVDKLDKMAWEDVRSEMVGEKGLSPEIADHIGEYVQLRGGLSLIEQLLQDPKLSQNKLAREGLEEMKLLFEYLTIFGILEQVSFDLSLARGLDYYTGVICEAVLQQSDQTDESVSVGSIAGGGRYDGLVGMFDPKGRKVPCVGFSVGIERIFSIMEQKVAASEEKIRTTGTQVLVASAQKKLLEERLKLVSELWDSGIKAEVLYKKNPKLLNQLQYCEETGIPLVAILGEQELNDGVVKLRDVATREEVLMALHLRQEIRNRKIREV
;
A
#
# COMPACT_ATOMS: atom_id res chain seq x y z
N MET A 1 -4.29 -42.41 17.34
CA MET A 1 -5.25 -42.79 18.37
C MET A 1 -5.71 -41.49 19.02
N PHE A 2 -6.96 -41.20 18.92
CA PHE A 2 -7.80 -40.02 19.22
C PHE A 2 -8.06 -39.09 18.05
N LEU A 3 -9.01 -39.54 17.21
CA LEU A 3 -9.99 -38.76 16.48
C LEU A 3 -11.30 -38.90 17.25
N GLU A 4 -11.88 -37.82 17.72
CA GLU A 4 -13.31 -37.76 18.09
C GLU A 4 -13.78 -36.30 17.91
N GLU A 5 -14.64 -36.14 16.90
CA GLU A 5 -16.00 -35.61 16.89
C GLU A 5 -16.19 -34.12 17.27
N LEU A 6 -16.43 -33.33 16.24
CA LEU A 6 -17.28 -32.14 16.35
C LEU A 6 -18.54 -32.37 15.48
N SER A 7 -19.61 -32.74 16.16
CA SER A 7 -20.94 -32.90 15.61
C SER A 7 -21.61 -31.54 15.36
N TRP A 8 -22.07 -31.34 14.15
CA TRP A 8 -22.96 -30.24 13.77
C TRP A 8 -24.40 -30.59 14.16
N ASN A 9 -25.00 -29.85 15.08
CA ASN A 9 -26.40 -29.96 15.41
C ASN A 9 -27.26 -29.24 14.35
N PHE A 10 -28.03 -30.01 13.60
CA PHE A 10 -29.12 -29.55 12.76
C PHE A 10 -30.32 -29.12 13.61
N PHE A 11 -30.88 -27.96 13.31
CA PHE A 11 -32.22 -27.57 13.79
C PHE A 11 -33.31 -28.34 13.03
N PRO A 12 -34.35 -28.82 13.69
CA PRO A 12 -35.43 -29.51 13.03
C PRO A 12 -36.46 -28.55 12.43
N LEU A 13 -36.88 -28.87 11.20
CA LEU A 13 -38.04 -28.31 10.52
C LEU A 13 -39.32 -28.73 11.27
N LEU A 14 -40.08 -27.75 11.74
CA LEU A 14 -41.46 -27.95 12.19
C LEU A 14 -42.41 -27.81 11.00
N SER A 15 -43.07 -28.87 10.64
CA SER A 15 -44.18 -28.92 9.72
C SER A 15 -45.43 -28.27 10.32
N ALA A 16 -46.10 -27.38 9.56
CA ALA A 16 -47.39 -26.84 9.90
C ALA A 16 -48.49 -27.72 9.29
N GLU A 17 -49.36 -28.23 10.12
CA GLU A 17 -50.71 -28.70 9.69
C GLU A 17 -51.76 -27.97 10.51
N ASN A 18 -52.83 -27.63 9.76
CA ASN A 18 -54.20 -27.35 10.18
C ASN A 18 -54.60 -25.91 10.57
N GLY A 19 -55.30 -25.37 9.62
CA GLY A 19 -56.20 -24.29 9.52
C GLY A 19 -57.21 -24.01 10.60
N SER A 20 -57.49 -22.73 10.74
CA SER A 20 -58.83 -22.09 10.81
C SER A 20 -58.70 -20.58 11.12
N PRO A 21 -59.56 -19.70 10.63
CA PRO A 21 -59.40 -18.25 10.72
C PRO A 21 -60.02 -17.73 12.02
N LEU A 22 -59.28 -16.95 12.73
CA LEU A 22 -59.79 -16.14 13.84
C LEU A 22 -59.75 -14.65 13.50
N CYS A 23 -60.96 -14.05 13.65
CA CYS A 23 -61.29 -12.66 13.46
C CYS A 23 -60.40 -11.71 14.27
N LEU A 24 -59.96 -10.65 13.61
CA LEU A 24 -59.42 -9.44 14.23
C LEU A 24 -60.54 -8.54 14.76
N PRO A 25 -60.43 -7.95 15.93
CA PRO A 25 -61.23 -6.77 16.27
C PRO A 25 -60.48 -5.50 15.77
N SER A 26 -61.23 -4.75 14.99
CA SER A 26 -60.98 -3.36 14.63
C SER A 26 -60.87 -2.47 15.90
N LEU A 27 -59.86 -1.58 15.94
CA LEU A 27 -59.95 -0.25 16.48
C LEU A 27 -58.55 0.30 16.73
N PHE A 28 -58.03 1.12 15.81
CA PHE A 28 -57.31 2.36 16.13
C PHE A 28 -57.27 3.17 14.84
N THR A 29 -58.17 4.18 14.79
CA THR A 29 -58.11 5.28 13.87
C THR A 29 -56.95 6.18 14.24
N LEU A 30 -55.99 6.33 13.36
CA LEU A 30 -54.98 7.39 13.40
C LEU A 30 -55.51 8.63 12.65
N PRO A 31 -55.25 9.86 13.12
CA PRO A 31 -55.72 11.06 12.47
C PRO A 31 -54.98 11.34 11.17
N GLU A 32 -55.70 11.56 10.10
CA GLU A 32 -55.22 12.24 8.90
C GLU A 32 -54.79 13.67 9.26
N HIS A 33 -53.51 13.98 9.18
CA HIS A 33 -52.99 15.27 8.76
C HIS A 33 -51.45 15.24 8.72
N SER A 34 -50.98 15.44 7.56
CA SER A 34 -49.64 15.84 7.13
C SER A 34 -49.01 14.87 6.15
N MET A 35 -49.52 14.85 4.95
CA MET A 35 -48.69 14.49 3.78
C MET A 35 -47.72 15.65 3.56
N CYS A 36 -46.55 15.55 4.21
CA CYS A 36 -45.37 16.28 3.79
C CYS A 36 -44.90 15.63 2.50
N SER A 37 -44.99 16.35 1.39
CA SER A 37 -44.41 15.97 0.10
C SER A 37 -42.94 15.77 0.29
N MET A 38 -42.51 14.50 0.48
CA MET A 38 -41.14 14.10 0.22
C MET A 38 -40.98 14.17 -1.30
N GLU A 39 -40.40 15.25 -1.81
CA GLU A 39 -39.76 15.26 -3.10
C GLU A 39 -38.82 14.03 -3.12
N GLU A 40 -39.10 13.07 -3.96
CA GLU A 40 -38.16 12.05 -4.36
C GLU A 40 -36.98 12.73 -5.06
N LYS A 41 -36.06 13.26 -4.25
CA LYS A 41 -34.70 13.50 -4.77
C LYS A 41 -34.21 12.14 -5.18
N SER A 42 -34.09 11.93 -6.47
CA SER A 42 -33.37 10.79 -7.03
C SER A 42 -31.97 10.81 -6.43
N ILE A 43 -31.80 10.05 -5.36
CA ILE A 43 -30.52 9.87 -4.69
C ILE A 43 -29.66 9.16 -5.72
N ASN A 44 -28.66 9.83 -6.24
CA ASN A 44 -27.70 9.24 -7.16
C ASN A 44 -27.04 8.11 -6.38
N LEU A 45 -27.45 6.87 -6.65
CA LEU A 45 -27.08 5.68 -5.85
C LEU A 45 -25.56 5.50 -5.74
N SER A 46 -24.80 6.02 -6.72
CA SER A 46 -23.34 6.00 -6.71
C SER A 46 -22.69 6.92 -5.65
N SER A 47 -23.44 7.92 -5.13
CA SER A 47 -22.91 8.86 -4.13
C SER A 47 -23.29 8.51 -2.69
N VAL A 48 -24.12 7.48 -2.47
CA VAL A 48 -24.70 7.16 -1.15
C VAL A 48 -24.01 5.98 -0.46
N LEU A 49 -23.25 5.17 -1.17
CA LEU A 49 -22.76 3.89 -0.63
C LEU A 49 -21.28 3.89 -0.23
N ASP A 50 -20.48 4.83 -0.72
CA ASP A 50 -19.06 4.87 -0.33
C ASP A 50 -18.86 5.87 0.82
N PHE A 51 -18.40 5.38 1.98
CA PHE A 51 -17.94 6.23 3.06
C PHE A 51 -16.80 7.13 2.55
N GLN A 52 -16.95 8.44 2.68
CA GLN A 52 -16.00 9.42 2.16
C GLN A 52 -14.56 9.10 2.54
N GLY A 53 -13.70 8.85 1.56
CA GLY A 53 -12.30 8.47 1.77
C GLY A 53 -12.05 6.95 1.77
N THR A 54 -13.04 6.14 1.41
CA THR A 54 -12.89 4.72 1.05
C THR A 54 -13.23 4.52 -0.43
N ARG A 55 -12.89 3.38 -1.01
CA ARG A 55 -13.13 3.10 -2.43
C ARG A 55 -13.27 1.59 -2.68
N ASP A 56 -14.24 1.24 -3.52
CA ASP A 56 -14.31 -0.08 -4.16
C ASP A 56 -13.40 -0.14 -5.39
N TYR A 57 -12.86 -1.32 -5.67
CA TYR A 57 -11.97 -1.55 -6.80
C TYR A 57 -12.56 -2.58 -7.76
N SER A 58 -12.69 -2.20 -9.02
CA SER A 58 -13.12 -3.12 -10.09
C SER A 58 -12.05 -4.18 -10.38
N PRO A 59 -12.40 -5.31 -11.05
CA PRO A 59 -11.42 -6.33 -11.42
C PRO A 59 -10.25 -5.80 -12.25
N LYS A 60 -10.46 -4.83 -13.14
CA LYS A 60 -9.38 -4.19 -13.92
C LYS A 60 -8.42 -3.42 -13.01
N GLN A 61 -8.94 -2.68 -12.05
CA GLN A 61 -8.15 -1.94 -11.09
C GLN A 61 -7.37 -2.88 -10.18
N MET A 62 -7.99 -3.98 -9.75
CA MET A 62 -7.29 -5.00 -8.95
C MET A 62 -6.16 -5.66 -9.73
N ALA A 63 -6.31 -5.96 -11.01
CA ALA A 63 -5.23 -6.52 -11.82
C ALA A 63 -4.01 -5.58 -11.91
N ILE A 64 -4.22 -4.25 -11.99
CA ILE A 64 -3.13 -3.27 -11.92
C ILE A 64 -2.49 -3.27 -10.52
N ARG A 65 -3.32 -3.31 -9.46
CA ARG A 65 -2.82 -3.36 -8.06
C ARG A 65 -1.97 -4.60 -7.81
N ASP A 66 -2.44 -5.77 -8.26
CA ASP A 66 -1.72 -7.03 -8.07
C ASP A 66 -0.35 -7.01 -8.76
N ARG A 67 -0.26 -6.39 -9.97
CA ARG A 67 1.03 -6.16 -10.64
C ARG A 67 1.97 -5.30 -9.80
N VAL A 68 1.47 -4.20 -9.22
CA VAL A 68 2.27 -3.33 -8.35
C VAL A 68 2.69 -4.05 -7.08
N PHE A 69 1.77 -4.76 -6.42
CA PHE A 69 2.10 -5.55 -5.23
C PHE A 69 3.14 -6.63 -5.53
N SER A 70 3.03 -7.32 -6.68
CA SER A 70 4.02 -8.34 -7.06
C SER A 70 5.41 -7.75 -7.16
N VAL A 71 5.58 -6.62 -7.84
CA VAL A 71 6.89 -5.92 -7.94
C VAL A 71 7.46 -5.59 -6.57
N ILE A 72 6.63 -5.05 -5.67
CA ILE A 72 7.05 -4.67 -4.32
C ILE A 72 7.42 -5.91 -3.49
N ILE A 73 6.57 -6.94 -3.50
CA ILE A 73 6.79 -8.18 -2.74
C ILE A 73 8.06 -8.90 -3.22
N ASP A 74 8.26 -8.99 -4.54
CA ASP A 74 9.42 -9.65 -5.12
C ASP A 74 10.72 -8.91 -4.77
N CYS A 75 10.67 -7.57 -4.72
CA CYS A 75 11.78 -6.76 -4.25
C CYS A 75 12.07 -7.02 -2.77
N PHE A 76 11.06 -6.99 -1.90
CA PHE A 76 11.23 -7.26 -0.46
C PHE A 76 11.79 -8.65 -0.19
N LYS A 77 11.30 -9.67 -0.90
CA LYS A 77 11.81 -11.04 -0.79
C LYS A 77 13.25 -11.19 -1.31
N ARG A 78 13.62 -10.47 -2.37
CA ARG A 78 14.99 -10.43 -2.90
C ARG A 78 15.98 -9.91 -1.86
N HIS A 79 15.55 -8.96 -1.04
CA HIS A 79 16.32 -8.42 0.08
C HIS A 79 16.20 -9.25 1.37
N GLY A 80 15.64 -10.45 1.31
CA GLY A 80 15.60 -11.41 2.41
C GLY A 80 14.63 -11.08 3.54
N ALA A 81 13.59 -10.28 3.28
CA ALA A 81 12.60 -9.97 4.29
C ALA A 81 11.56 -11.07 4.47
N GLU A 82 11.18 -11.29 5.73
CA GLU A 82 10.11 -12.19 6.14
C GLU A 82 8.79 -11.42 6.29
N THR A 83 7.67 -12.05 5.98
CA THR A 83 6.36 -11.41 6.16
C THR A 83 5.86 -11.62 7.59
N ILE A 84 5.22 -10.58 8.13
CA ILE A 84 4.47 -10.66 9.39
C ILE A 84 3.08 -10.08 9.18
N ASP A 85 2.18 -10.30 10.13
CA ASP A 85 0.90 -9.61 10.24
C ASP A 85 0.64 -9.18 11.68
N THR A 86 -0.11 -8.10 11.86
CA THR A 86 -0.54 -7.58 13.16
C THR A 86 -2.03 -7.24 13.12
N PRO A 87 -2.75 -7.26 14.24
CA PRO A 87 -4.17 -6.93 14.26
C PRO A 87 -4.48 -5.53 13.69
N VAL A 88 -5.65 -5.40 13.07
CA VAL A 88 -6.18 -4.09 12.63
C VAL A 88 -6.52 -3.21 13.85
N PHE A 89 -7.01 -3.85 14.91
CA PHE A 89 -7.33 -3.21 16.19
C PHE A 89 -6.10 -3.22 17.09
N GLU A 90 -5.80 -2.05 17.65
CA GLU A 90 -4.78 -1.89 18.70
C GLU A 90 -5.44 -1.33 19.96
N LEU A 91 -4.89 -1.63 21.12
CA LEU A 91 -5.28 -0.92 22.34
C LEU A 91 -4.99 0.58 22.13
N LYS A 92 -5.93 1.43 22.51
CA LYS A 92 -5.78 2.89 22.37
C LYS A 92 -4.49 3.40 23.00
N GLU A 93 -4.11 2.87 24.16
CA GLU A 93 -2.86 3.21 24.85
C GLU A 93 -1.60 2.85 24.07
N THR A 94 -1.65 1.80 23.23
CA THR A 94 -0.55 1.42 22.35
C THR A 94 -0.24 2.53 21.35
N LEU A 95 -1.25 3.21 20.83
CA LEU A 95 -1.12 4.25 19.82
C LEU A 95 -0.97 5.64 20.45
N THR A 96 -1.54 5.89 21.62
CA THR A 96 -1.53 7.20 22.27
C THR A 96 -0.11 7.65 22.59
N GLY A 97 0.19 8.92 22.25
CA GLY A 97 1.50 9.53 22.55
C GLY A 97 2.66 9.09 21.67
N LYS A 98 2.39 8.33 20.58
CA LYS A 98 3.43 7.90 19.63
C LYS A 98 3.49 8.76 18.35
N TYR A 99 2.45 9.50 18.05
CA TYR A 99 2.28 10.23 16.80
C TYR A 99 2.25 11.76 16.94
N GLY A 100 2.54 12.29 18.13
CA GLY A 100 2.53 13.73 18.37
C GLY A 100 1.16 14.36 18.01
N GLU A 101 1.17 15.41 17.17
CA GLU A 101 -0.05 16.09 16.72
C GLU A 101 -0.96 15.20 15.87
N ASP A 102 -0.42 14.21 15.18
CA ASP A 102 -1.17 13.27 14.34
C ASP A 102 -2.06 12.31 15.16
N SER A 103 -1.86 12.23 16.48
CA SER A 103 -2.71 11.42 17.38
C SER A 103 -4.21 11.76 17.24
N LYS A 104 -4.56 12.99 16.87
CA LYS A 104 -5.94 13.43 16.59
C LYS A 104 -6.56 12.77 15.34
N LEU A 105 -5.72 12.17 14.48
CA LEU A 105 -6.16 11.50 13.24
C LEU A 105 -6.42 10.01 13.43
N ILE A 106 -6.24 9.46 14.63
CA ILE A 106 -6.53 8.07 14.95
C ILE A 106 -8.04 7.87 15.04
N TYR A 107 -8.53 6.77 14.48
CA TYR A 107 -9.92 6.32 14.67
C TYR A 107 -10.03 5.56 15.98
N ASP A 108 -10.68 6.15 16.96
CA ASP A 108 -11.08 5.46 18.17
C ASP A 108 -12.39 4.70 17.93
N LEU A 109 -12.47 3.48 18.46
CA LEU A 109 -13.67 2.66 18.42
C LEU A 109 -14.49 2.90 19.68
N LYS A 110 -15.83 2.87 19.51
CA LYS A 110 -16.73 2.94 20.65
C LYS A 110 -16.59 1.68 21.47
N ASP A 111 -16.38 1.80 22.77
CA ASP A 111 -16.27 0.68 23.70
C ASP A 111 -17.52 -0.23 23.62
N GLN A 112 -17.29 -1.52 23.45
CA GLN A 112 -18.32 -2.56 23.45
C GLN A 112 -18.00 -3.73 24.41
N GLY A 113 -16.91 -3.66 25.15
CA GLY A 113 -16.44 -4.79 25.97
C GLY A 113 -15.46 -4.43 27.09
N GLY A 114 -15.26 -3.13 27.38
CA GLY A 114 -14.40 -2.65 28.48
C GLY A 114 -12.97 -2.33 28.09
N GLU A 115 -12.52 -2.69 26.87
CA GLU A 115 -11.21 -2.30 26.33
C GLU A 115 -11.37 -1.15 25.33
N LEU A 116 -10.59 -0.09 25.49
CA LEU A 116 -10.54 1.01 24.54
C LEU A 116 -9.64 0.65 23.37
N LEU A 117 -10.25 0.46 22.22
CA LEU A 117 -9.59 0.08 20.98
C LEU A 117 -9.52 1.26 19.99
N SER A 118 -8.54 1.20 19.12
CA SER A 118 -8.39 2.13 17.99
C SER A 118 -7.95 1.36 16.74
N LEU A 119 -8.24 1.90 15.56
CA LEU A 119 -7.70 1.35 14.31
C LEU A 119 -6.25 1.76 14.15
N ARG A 120 -5.40 0.84 13.67
CA ARG A 120 -3.98 1.14 13.42
C ARG A 120 -3.82 2.31 12.46
N TYR A 121 -2.98 3.26 12.84
CA TYR A 121 -2.67 4.47 12.07
C TYR A 121 -1.58 4.24 11.02
N ASP A 122 -0.62 3.38 11.35
CA ASP A 122 0.48 2.88 10.52
C ASP A 122 0.79 1.41 10.83
N LEU A 123 1.85 0.87 10.25
CA LEU A 123 2.33 -0.49 10.53
C LEU A 123 3.63 -0.49 11.35
N THR A 124 4.20 0.68 11.65
CA THR A 124 5.48 0.83 12.37
C THR A 124 5.29 0.66 13.88
N VAL A 125 4.29 1.35 14.48
CA VAL A 125 4.01 1.24 15.92
C VAL A 125 3.54 -0.17 16.30
N PRO A 126 2.61 -0.82 15.55
CA PRO A 126 2.30 -2.23 15.75
C PRO A 126 3.50 -3.17 15.64
N PHE A 127 4.44 -2.90 14.72
CA PHE A 127 5.68 -3.68 14.60
C PHE A 127 6.57 -3.53 15.83
N ALA A 128 6.78 -2.32 16.32
CA ALA A 128 7.57 -2.10 17.54
C ALA A 128 6.99 -2.82 18.76
N ARG A 129 5.65 -2.79 18.91
CA ARG A 129 4.94 -3.57 19.93
C ARG A 129 5.16 -5.08 19.71
N PHE A 130 5.06 -5.57 18.47
CA PHE A 130 5.29 -6.97 18.12
C PHE A 130 6.69 -7.44 18.52
N LEU A 131 7.73 -6.64 18.21
CA LEU A 131 9.11 -6.96 18.61
C LEU A 131 9.26 -7.06 20.13
N ALA A 132 8.73 -6.10 20.88
CA ALA A 132 8.79 -6.07 22.34
C ALA A 132 8.08 -7.27 22.97
N MET A 133 6.85 -7.57 22.54
CA MET A 133 6.04 -8.68 23.06
C MET A 133 6.70 -10.05 22.81
N ASN A 134 7.25 -10.25 21.61
CA ASN A 134 7.86 -11.52 21.22
C ASN A 134 9.36 -11.59 21.56
N LYS A 135 9.93 -10.54 22.18
CA LYS A 135 11.36 -10.44 22.57
C LYS A 135 12.31 -10.65 21.38
N ILE A 136 11.88 -10.22 20.20
CA ILE A 136 12.68 -10.30 18.97
C ILE A 136 13.72 -9.16 19.00
N THR A 137 14.97 -9.50 18.79
CA THR A 137 16.08 -8.55 18.81
C THR A 137 16.65 -8.23 17.42
N ASN A 138 16.34 -9.09 16.44
CA ASN A 138 16.77 -8.90 15.05
C ASN A 138 15.79 -9.57 14.09
N ILE A 139 15.35 -8.83 13.10
CA ILE A 139 14.51 -9.32 11.99
C ILE A 139 14.58 -8.32 10.84
N LYS A 140 14.49 -8.83 9.62
CA LYS A 140 14.19 -8.06 8.43
C LYS A 140 12.79 -8.47 7.99
N ARG A 141 11.84 -7.53 8.03
CA ARG A 141 10.43 -7.85 7.78
C ARG A 141 9.82 -6.99 6.69
N TYR A 142 8.77 -7.49 6.06
CA TYR A 142 7.81 -6.66 5.34
C TYR A 142 6.38 -6.93 5.81
N HIS A 143 5.53 -5.90 5.70
CA HIS A 143 4.12 -6.00 6.04
C HIS A 143 3.31 -5.14 5.05
N ILE A 144 2.36 -5.75 4.37
CA ILE A 144 1.47 -5.06 3.43
C ILE A 144 0.05 -5.17 3.95
N ALA A 145 -0.50 -4.05 4.40
CA ALA A 145 -1.82 -4.06 5.00
C ALA A 145 -2.50 -2.68 4.98
N LYS A 146 -3.81 -2.66 5.20
CA LYS A 146 -4.59 -1.43 5.32
C LYS A 146 -4.33 -0.73 6.64
N VAL A 147 -4.26 0.59 6.58
CA VAL A 147 -4.20 1.51 7.72
C VAL A 147 -5.31 2.56 7.61
N TYR A 148 -5.59 3.25 8.71
CA TYR A 148 -6.79 4.07 8.84
C TYR A 148 -6.46 5.44 9.43
N ARG A 149 -6.80 6.53 8.71
CA ARG A 149 -6.54 7.90 9.15
C ARG A 149 -7.78 8.77 8.99
N ARG A 150 -8.16 9.50 10.05
CA ARG A 150 -9.28 10.46 10.07
C ARG A 150 -8.95 11.76 9.34
N ASP A 151 -8.15 11.68 8.31
CA ASP A 151 -7.74 12.86 7.55
C ASP A 151 -8.83 13.34 6.58
N ASN A 152 -8.69 14.57 6.10
CA ASN A 152 -9.54 15.07 5.02
C ASN A 152 -9.17 14.36 3.71
N PRO A 153 -10.09 13.60 3.11
CA PRO A 153 -9.77 12.84 1.92
C PRO A 153 -9.61 13.77 0.71
N ALA A 154 -8.62 13.46 -0.12
CA ALA A 154 -8.41 14.06 -1.44
C ALA A 154 -8.17 12.93 -2.44
N MET A 155 -9.25 12.22 -2.80
CA MET A 155 -9.22 10.96 -3.55
C MET A 155 -8.55 11.13 -4.93
N THR A 156 -8.74 12.26 -5.57
CA THR A 156 -8.07 12.62 -6.84
C THR A 156 -6.55 12.74 -6.72
N LYS A 157 -6.04 12.99 -5.51
CA LYS A 157 -4.61 13.07 -5.17
C LYS A 157 -4.09 11.82 -4.43
N GLY A 158 -4.86 10.71 -4.44
CA GLY A 158 -4.48 9.46 -3.76
C GLY A 158 -4.48 9.54 -2.22
N ARG A 159 -5.28 10.45 -1.61
CA ARG A 159 -5.40 10.59 -0.16
C ARG A 159 -6.73 10.01 0.32
N TYR A 160 -6.66 8.86 0.97
CA TYR A 160 -7.80 8.09 1.47
C TYR A 160 -7.79 8.01 2.98
N ARG A 161 -8.92 7.62 3.56
CA ARG A 161 -9.06 7.29 5.00
C ARG A 161 -8.72 5.84 5.31
N GLU A 162 -8.94 4.95 4.35
CA GLU A 162 -8.49 3.55 4.35
C GLU A 162 -7.58 3.37 3.14
N PHE A 163 -6.33 2.95 3.37
CA PHE A 163 -5.35 2.75 2.31
C PHE A 163 -4.29 1.74 2.70
N TYR A 164 -3.61 1.16 1.73
CA TYR A 164 -2.52 0.23 1.96
C TYR A 164 -1.21 0.95 2.21
N GLN A 165 -0.46 0.43 3.18
CA GLN A 165 0.96 0.67 3.32
C GLN A 165 1.74 -0.61 2.99
N CYS A 166 2.86 -0.46 2.29
CA CYS A 166 3.82 -1.53 2.04
C CYS A 166 5.08 -1.19 2.80
N ASP A 167 5.20 -1.73 4.00
CA ASP A 167 6.30 -1.44 4.92
C ASP A 167 7.40 -2.48 4.82
N PHE A 168 8.63 -2.00 4.86
CA PHE A 168 9.84 -2.80 4.99
C PHE A 168 10.69 -2.24 6.13
N ASP A 169 11.12 -3.09 7.05
CA ASP A 169 11.92 -2.69 8.21
C ASP A 169 13.01 -3.69 8.53
N ILE A 170 14.13 -3.15 9.00
CA ILE A 170 15.27 -3.88 9.54
C ILE A 170 15.40 -3.52 11.02
N ALA A 171 15.25 -4.50 11.87
CA ALA A 171 15.42 -4.35 13.32
C ALA A 171 16.64 -5.15 13.77
N GLY A 172 17.49 -4.55 14.60
CA GLY A 172 18.66 -5.20 15.16
C GLY A 172 19.85 -4.27 15.36
N GLN A 173 20.86 -4.76 16.08
CA GLN A 173 22.12 -4.05 16.27
C GLN A 173 23.05 -4.40 15.11
N TYR A 174 23.33 -3.42 14.25
CA TYR A 174 24.18 -3.53 13.07
C TYR A 174 25.19 -2.40 12.99
N ASP A 175 26.17 -2.52 12.11
CA ASP A 175 27.11 -1.43 11.84
C ASP A 175 26.39 -0.22 11.22
N PRO A 176 26.87 1.00 11.49
CA PRO A 176 26.21 2.23 11.10
C PRO A 176 25.94 2.31 9.59
N MET A 177 24.78 2.84 9.23
CA MET A 177 24.33 3.20 7.88
C MET A 177 24.17 2.04 6.89
N ILE A 178 24.56 0.78 7.19
CA ILE A 178 24.37 -0.36 6.29
C ILE A 178 22.88 -0.65 6.08
N PRO A 179 22.05 -0.81 7.13
CA PRO A 179 20.61 -1.01 6.95
C PRO A 179 19.91 0.20 6.33
N ASP A 180 20.37 1.41 6.65
CA ASP A 180 19.81 2.66 6.11
C ASP A 180 20.03 2.75 4.60
N ALA A 181 21.24 2.45 4.14
CA ALA A 181 21.58 2.40 2.72
C ALA A 181 20.78 1.32 1.97
N GLU A 182 20.59 0.14 2.57
CA GLU A 182 19.75 -0.92 2.00
C GLU A 182 18.29 -0.47 1.83
N CYS A 183 17.70 0.19 2.82
CA CYS A 183 16.35 0.75 2.71
C CYS A 183 16.21 1.72 1.53
N LEU A 184 17.18 2.62 1.33
CA LEU A 184 17.17 3.56 0.20
C LEU A 184 17.35 2.83 -1.14
N LYS A 185 18.18 1.78 -1.18
CA LYS A 185 18.35 0.92 -2.37
C LYS A 185 17.04 0.24 -2.75
N ILE A 186 16.31 -0.31 -1.78
CA ILE A 186 15.01 -0.98 -2.02
C ILE A 186 13.98 0.02 -2.56
N ILE A 187 13.89 1.23 -1.98
CA ILE A 187 13.00 2.28 -2.51
C ILE A 187 13.35 2.57 -3.97
N HIS A 188 14.62 2.76 -4.29
CA HIS A 188 15.07 3.01 -5.66
C HIS A 188 14.70 1.85 -6.60
N GLU A 189 14.92 0.60 -6.21
CA GLU A 189 14.61 -0.58 -7.04
C GLU A 189 13.11 -0.70 -7.33
N ILE A 190 12.25 -0.50 -6.32
CA ILE A 190 10.80 -0.54 -6.48
C ILE A 190 10.34 0.55 -7.46
N LEU A 191 10.75 1.79 -7.24
CA LEU A 191 10.29 2.92 -8.06
C LEU A 191 10.80 2.81 -9.49
N SER A 192 12.03 2.34 -9.69
CA SER A 192 12.61 2.08 -11.01
C SER A 192 11.87 0.94 -11.74
N ALA A 193 11.58 -0.16 -11.06
CA ALA A 193 10.86 -1.30 -11.64
C ALA A 193 9.41 -0.96 -12.02
N LEU A 194 8.75 -0.09 -11.26
CA LEU A 194 7.40 0.40 -11.54
C LEU A 194 7.34 1.42 -12.67
N GLN A 195 8.47 2.01 -13.05
CA GLN A 195 8.58 2.98 -14.15
C GLN A 195 7.56 4.14 -14.04
N ILE A 196 7.29 4.62 -12.83
CA ILE A 196 6.25 5.63 -12.59
C ILE A 196 6.64 7.06 -12.96
N GLY A 197 7.87 7.31 -13.39
CA GLY A 197 8.43 8.61 -13.79
C GLY A 197 9.78 8.87 -13.11
N ALA A 198 10.37 10.02 -13.39
CA ALA A 198 11.56 10.46 -12.68
C ALA A 198 11.24 10.76 -11.22
N PHE A 199 12.14 10.39 -10.32
CA PHE A 199 11.97 10.58 -8.87
C PHE A 199 13.28 10.99 -8.20
N VAL A 200 13.16 11.57 -7.02
CA VAL A 200 14.27 11.86 -6.12
C VAL A 200 13.94 11.32 -4.73
N ILE A 201 14.94 10.74 -4.08
CA ILE A 201 14.88 10.32 -2.68
C ILE A 201 15.58 11.40 -1.86
N LYS A 202 14.81 12.21 -1.17
CA LYS A 202 15.33 13.19 -0.21
C LYS A 202 15.74 12.46 1.06
N VAL A 203 16.86 12.82 1.63
CA VAL A 203 17.36 12.29 2.90
C VAL A 203 17.79 13.42 3.84
N ASN A 204 17.61 13.21 5.13
CA ASN A 204 18.12 14.08 6.19
C ASN A 204 18.38 13.22 7.44
N ASP A 205 18.85 13.84 8.52
CA ASP A 205 19.01 13.18 9.82
C ASP A 205 18.40 14.05 10.93
N ARG A 206 17.64 13.42 11.83
CA ARG A 206 16.99 14.11 12.93
C ARG A 206 17.97 14.85 13.82
N ARG A 207 19.17 14.31 14.05
CA ARG A 207 20.22 14.94 14.87
C ARG A 207 20.78 16.20 14.21
N ILE A 208 20.84 16.23 12.87
CA ILE A 208 21.24 17.43 12.11
C ILE A 208 20.18 18.52 12.29
N LEU A 209 18.89 18.19 12.20
CA LEU A 209 17.79 19.13 12.42
C LEU A 209 17.81 19.71 13.84
N ASP A 210 17.90 18.84 14.84
CA ASP A 210 17.92 19.27 16.25
C ASP A 210 19.15 20.12 16.55
N GLY A 211 20.33 19.76 16.00
CA GLY A 211 21.53 20.54 16.09
C GLY A 211 21.45 21.89 15.38
N MET A 212 20.85 21.95 14.20
CA MET A 212 20.56 23.16 13.45
C MET A 212 19.67 24.11 14.25
N PHE A 213 18.56 23.59 14.80
CA PHE A 213 17.68 24.41 15.64
C PHE A 213 18.42 24.97 16.87
N ALA A 214 19.26 24.16 17.51
CA ALA A 214 20.05 24.60 18.66
C ALA A 214 21.03 25.73 18.32
N VAL A 215 21.76 25.62 17.20
CA VAL A 215 22.74 26.68 16.80
C VAL A 215 22.04 27.93 16.27
N CYS A 216 20.80 27.83 15.77
CA CYS A 216 19.97 28.97 15.43
C CYS A 216 19.37 29.66 16.67
N GLY A 217 19.45 29.05 17.85
CA GLY A 217 18.91 29.61 19.10
C GLY A 217 17.47 29.26 19.40
N VAL A 218 16.93 28.21 18.79
CA VAL A 218 15.57 27.70 19.10
C VAL A 218 15.58 27.06 20.49
N PRO A 219 14.64 27.36 21.40
CA PRO A 219 14.51 26.65 22.66
C PRO A 219 14.16 25.17 22.43
N GLU A 220 14.77 24.25 23.17
CA GLU A 220 14.56 22.79 23.00
C GLU A 220 13.08 22.40 23.09
N SER A 221 12.32 23.06 23.98
CA SER A 221 10.88 22.85 24.12
C SER A 221 10.06 23.16 22.86
N LYS A 222 10.62 23.92 21.91
CA LYS A 222 9.98 24.30 20.65
C LYS A 222 10.47 23.47 19.45
N PHE A 223 11.49 22.63 19.58
CA PHE A 223 12.05 21.86 18.45
C PHE A 223 10.98 21.12 17.64
N ARG A 224 10.08 20.40 18.32
CA ARG A 224 8.98 19.67 17.65
C ARG A 224 8.05 20.58 16.87
N SER A 225 7.62 21.67 17.48
CA SER A 225 6.69 22.61 16.84
C SER A 225 7.32 23.34 15.66
N ILE A 226 8.62 23.62 15.71
CA ILE A 226 9.37 24.24 14.60
C ILE A 226 9.64 23.20 13.51
N CYS A 227 9.99 21.97 13.85
CA CYS A 227 10.10 20.86 12.91
C CYS A 227 8.79 20.66 12.11
N SER A 228 7.64 20.73 12.78
CA SER A 228 6.32 20.67 12.12
C SER A 228 6.03 21.87 11.20
N ALA A 229 6.60 23.04 11.46
CA ALA A 229 6.50 24.18 10.56
C ALA A 229 7.42 24.00 9.33
N VAL A 230 8.66 23.56 9.53
CA VAL A 230 9.61 23.26 8.44
C VAL A 230 9.08 22.19 7.49
N ASP A 231 8.42 21.16 8.00
CA ASP A 231 7.81 20.07 7.19
C ASP A 231 6.77 20.58 6.18
N LYS A 232 6.24 21.78 6.38
CA LYS A 232 5.29 22.39 5.44
C LYS A 232 5.96 23.03 4.21
N LEU A 233 7.28 23.13 4.18
CA LEU A 233 8.03 23.70 3.04
C LEU A 233 7.89 22.88 1.75
N ASP A 234 7.40 21.66 1.83
CA ASP A 234 7.03 20.87 0.64
C ASP A 234 5.77 21.38 -0.06
N LYS A 235 4.96 22.24 0.61
CA LYS A 235 3.63 22.70 0.15
C LYS A 235 3.43 24.21 0.25
N MET A 236 4.24 24.89 1.05
CA MET A 236 4.08 26.32 1.37
C MET A 236 5.37 27.07 1.04
N ALA A 237 5.23 28.34 0.68
CA ALA A 237 6.37 29.22 0.48
C ALA A 237 7.07 29.50 1.81
N TRP A 238 8.37 29.85 1.74
CA TRP A 238 9.16 30.17 2.93
C TRP A 238 8.53 31.28 3.76
N GLU A 239 7.99 32.30 3.12
CA GLU A 239 7.39 33.47 3.77
C GLU A 239 6.21 33.10 4.66
N ASP A 240 5.40 32.13 4.24
CA ASP A 240 4.25 31.63 5.01
C ASP A 240 4.73 30.81 6.21
N VAL A 241 5.70 29.91 6.00
CA VAL A 241 6.31 29.10 7.07
C VAL A 241 7.05 29.98 8.09
N ARG A 242 7.77 30.97 7.62
CA ARG A 242 8.40 31.99 8.49
C ARG A 242 7.37 32.75 9.33
N SER A 243 6.28 33.17 8.70
CA SER A 243 5.19 33.88 9.40
C SER A 243 4.54 33.01 10.48
N GLU A 244 4.36 31.72 10.22
CA GLU A 244 3.88 30.74 11.22
C GLU A 244 4.88 30.61 12.38
N MET A 245 6.20 30.46 12.08
CA MET A 245 7.22 30.33 13.11
C MET A 245 7.25 31.55 14.05
N VAL A 246 7.15 32.75 13.49
CA VAL A 246 7.18 34.00 14.29
C VAL A 246 5.85 34.21 14.99
N GLY A 247 4.72 34.16 14.27
CA GLY A 247 3.40 34.52 14.79
C GLY A 247 2.80 33.45 15.69
N GLU A 248 2.75 32.22 15.24
CA GLU A 248 2.05 31.15 15.97
C GLU A 248 2.98 30.40 16.93
N LYS A 249 4.23 30.13 16.53
CA LYS A 249 5.18 29.39 17.37
C LYS A 249 6.01 30.31 18.26
N GLY A 250 5.94 31.63 18.05
CA GLY A 250 6.57 32.64 18.90
C GLY A 250 8.09 32.61 18.90
N LEU A 251 8.72 32.42 17.72
CA LEU A 251 10.14 32.64 17.54
C LEU A 251 10.44 34.12 17.27
N SER A 252 11.65 34.55 17.60
CA SER A 252 12.08 35.87 17.11
C SER A 252 12.34 35.83 15.61
N PRO A 253 12.09 36.94 14.87
CA PRO A 253 12.36 37.01 13.44
C PRO A 253 13.78 36.59 13.06
N GLU A 254 14.78 36.95 13.83
CA GLU A 254 16.19 36.67 13.59
C GLU A 254 16.47 35.14 13.66
N ILE A 255 15.86 34.45 14.63
CA ILE A 255 15.98 32.98 14.73
C ILE A 255 15.31 32.29 13.53
N ALA A 256 14.14 32.76 13.12
CA ALA A 256 13.44 32.23 11.95
C ALA A 256 14.30 32.46 10.68
N ASP A 257 14.89 33.63 10.49
CA ASP A 257 15.73 33.91 9.33
C ASP A 257 17.00 33.04 9.30
N HIS A 258 17.64 32.76 10.42
CA HIS A 258 18.78 31.85 10.52
C HIS A 258 18.35 30.40 10.16
N ILE A 259 17.17 29.95 10.58
CA ILE A 259 16.64 28.64 10.14
C ILE A 259 16.47 28.63 8.62
N GLY A 260 15.94 29.72 8.04
CA GLY A 260 15.75 29.88 6.61
C GLY A 260 17.02 29.70 5.79
N GLU A 261 18.15 30.15 6.29
CA GLU A 261 19.47 30.00 5.64
C GLU A 261 19.83 28.50 5.48
N TYR A 262 19.55 27.68 6.48
CA TYR A 262 19.86 26.25 6.43
C TYR A 262 18.83 25.42 5.66
N VAL A 263 17.52 25.62 5.89
CA VAL A 263 16.47 24.75 5.29
C VAL A 263 16.31 24.91 3.78
N GLN A 264 16.96 25.91 3.17
CA GLN A 264 17.03 26.06 1.71
C GLN A 264 18.17 25.25 1.08
N LEU A 265 19.09 24.70 1.89
CA LEU A 265 20.25 23.97 1.40
C LEU A 265 19.86 22.55 0.96
N ARG A 266 20.22 22.23 -0.27
CA ARG A 266 20.02 20.91 -0.89
C ARG A 266 21.26 20.53 -1.68
N GLY A 267 21.63 19.25 -1.68
CA GLY A 267 22.80 18.81 -2.43
C GLY A 267 23.18 17.37 -2.21
N GLY A 268 24.42 17.06 -2.52
CA GLY A 268 25.04 15.76 -2.34
C GLY A 268 26.18 15.81 -1.33
N LEU A 269 27.20 14.99 -1.54
CA LEU A 269 28.36 14.85 -0.67
C LEU A 269 29.08 16.18 -0.42
N SER A 270 29.20 17.05 -1.43
CA SER A 270 29.83 18.36 -1.31
C SER A 270 29.14 19.27 -0.28
N LEU A 271 27.81 19.22 -0.20
CA LEU A 271 27.06 19.98 0.82
C LEU A 271 27.33 19.43 2.21
N ILE A 272 27.39 18.12 2.38
CA ILE A 272 27.70 17.48 3.68
C ILE A 272 29.11 17.93 4.13
N GLU A 273 30.09 17.93 3.23
CA GLU A 273 31.46 18.38 3.53
C GLU A 273 31.52 19.86 3.86
N GLN A 274 30.72 20.70 3.19
CA GLN A 274 30.58 22.12 3.51
C GLN A 274 30.02 22.33 4.92
N LEU A 275 28.95 21.60 5.28
CA LEU A 275 28.33 21.71 6.61
C LEU A 275 29.19 21.15 7.73
N LEU A 276 30.05 20.16 7.47
CA LEU A 276 31.06 19.68 8.42
C LEU A 276 32.13 20.75 8.72
N GLN A 277 32.31 21.73 7.82
CA GLN A 277 33.21 22.86 8.00
C GLN A 277 32.49 24.12 8.51
N ASP A 278 31.14 24.11 8.60
CA ASP A 278 30.40 25.24 9.15
C ASP A 278 30.82 25.53 10.61
N PRO A 279 31.23 26.78 10.95
CA PRO A 279 31.82 27.07 12.24
C PRO A 279 30.86 26.94 13.43
N LYS A 280 29.54 26.99 13.20
CA LYS A 280 28.51 26.83 14.23
C LYS A 280 28.02 25.37 14.30
N LEU A 281 27.64 24.81 13.15
CA LEU A 281 27.03 23.50 13.08
C LEU A 281 28.04 22.39 13.44
N SER A 282 29.31 22.50 13.02
CA SER A 282 30.34 21.51 13.32
C SER A 282 30.71 21.44 14.81
N GLN A 283 30.45 22.50 15.59
CA GLN A 283 30.65 22.50 17.02
C GLN A 283 29.51 21.87 17.81
N ASN A 284 28.34 21.73 17.20
CA ASN A 284 27.23 21.01 17.80
C ASN A 284 27.47 19.50 17.65
N LYS A 285 27.57 18.79 18.77
CA LYS A 285 27.90 17.36 18.81
C LYS A 285 26.90 16.53 18.00
N LEU A 286 25.58 16.75 18.17
CA LEU A 286 24.55 15.99 17.50
C LEU A 286 24.57 16.22 15.98
N ALA A 287 24.67 17.47 15.56
CA ALA A 287 24.75 17.80 14.13
C ALA A 287 25.98 17.18 13.48
N ARG A 288 27.16 17.27 14.14
CA ARG A 288 28.39 16.68 13.62
C ARG A 288 28.28 15.15 13.47
N GLU A 289 27.83 14.46 14.52
CA GLU A 289 27.61 13.00 14.45
C GLU A 289 26.65 12.64 13.31
N GLY A 290 25.54 13.36 13.16
CA GLY A 290 24.59 13.14 12.07
C GLY A 290 25.22 13.41 10.68
N LEU A 291 26.03 14.44 10.53
CA LEU A 291 26.73 14.75 9.27
C LEU A 291 27.80 13.71 8.92
N GLU A 292 28.56 13.21 9.92
CA GLU A 292 29.55 12.15 9.72
C GLU A 292 28.87 10.84 9.27
N GLU A 293 27.76 10.47 9.88
CA GLU A 293 26.97 9.29 9.44
C GLU A 293 26.30 9.53 8.08
N MET A 294 25.81 10.74 7.80
CA MET A 294 25.28 11.07 6.48
C MET A 294 26.36 10.97 5.39
N LYS A 295 27.60 11.36 5.67
CA LYS A 295 28.73 11.17 4.76
C LYS A 295 28.95 9.68 4.47
N LEU A 296 29.01 8.85 5.50
CA LEU A 296 29.15 7.41 5.37
C LEU A 296 27.99 6.79 4.56
N LEU A 297 26.76 7.24 4.79
CA LEU A 297 25.61 6.83 4.02
C LEU A 297 25.79 7.12 2.53
N PHE A 298 26.23 8.32 2.17
CA PHE A 298 26.46 8.70 0.76
C PHE A 298 27.61 7.90 0.11
N GLU A 299 28.61 7.49 0.86
CA GLU A 299 29.66 6.56 0.39
C GLU A 299 29.04 5.19 0.03
N TYR A 300 28.16 4.65 0.88
CA TYR A 300 27.46 3.39 0.59
C TYR A 300 26.49 3.51 -0.58
N LEU A 301 25.78 4.63 -0.71
CA LEU A 301 24.88 4.88 -1.85
C LEU A 301 25.66 4.97 -3.18
N THR A 302 26.90 5.45 -3.14
CA THR A 302 27.80 5.43 -4.29
C THR A 302 28.15 3.99 -4.70
N ILE A 303 28.46 3.12 -3.73
CA ILE A 303 28.71 1.69 -3.97
C ILE A 303 27.46 0.99 -4.54
N PHE A 304 26.28 1.35 -4.04
CA PHE A 304 25.01 0.79 -4.53
C PHE A 304 24.55 1.36 -5.88
N GLY A 305 25.24 2.39 -6.40
CA GLY A 305 24.96 2.97 -7.71
C GLY A 305 23.64 3.74 -7.81
N ILE A 306 23.21 4.39 -6.70
CA ILE A 306 21.95 5.13 -6.65
C ILE A 306 22.11 6.60 -6.24
N LEU A 307 23.35 7.09 -6.19
CA LEU A 307 23.66 8.43 -5.67
C LEU A 307 22.95 9.55 -6.45
N GLU A 308 22.77 9.39 -7.75
CA GLU A 308 22.13 10.41 -8.61
C GLU A 308 20.65 10.63 -8.29
N GLN A 309 19.99 9.64 -7.69
CA GLN A 309 18.59 9.71 -7.30
C GLN A 309 18.39 10.14 -5.84
N VAL A 310 19.49 10.39 -5.10
CA VAL A 310 19.42 10.77 -3.69
C VAL A 310 19.89 12.23 -3.51
N SER A 311 19.14 12.99 -2.73
CA SER A 311 19.43 14.37 -2.39
C SER A 311 19.41 14.56 -0.88
N PHE A 312 20.49 15.08 -0.31
CA PHE A 312 20.49 15.58 1.06
C PHE A 312 19.72 16.90 1.08
N ASP A 313 18.64 16.97 1.86
CA ASP A 313 17.71 18.11 1.86
C ASP A 313 17.39 18.52 3.32
N LEU A 314 17.91 19.66 3.75
CA LEU A 314 17.70 20.13 5.12
C LEU A 314 16.27 20.62 5.39
N SER A 315 15.46 20.81 4.35
CA SER A 315 14.02 21.09 4.54
C SER A 315 13.22 19.85 4.91
N LEU A 316 13.76 18.64 4.69
CA LEU A 316 13.10 17.40 5.07
C LEU A 316 13.08 17.26 6.59
N ALA A 317 11.94 17.55 7.18
CA ALA A 317 11.75 17.60 8.63
C ALA A 317 10.64 16.64 9.11
N ARG A 318 10.46 15.52 8.43
CA ARG A 318 9.38 14.57 8.62
C ARG A 318 8.95 14.31 10.06
N GLY A 319 7.67 14.56 10.34
CA GLY A 319 7.13 14.86 11.65
C GLY A 319 6.61 13.69 12.49
N LEU A 320 7.10 12.44 12.36
CA LEU A 320 6.76 11.42 13.34
C LEU A 320 7.76 11.49 14.51
N ASP A 321 7.22 11.71 15.70
CA ASP A 321 8.00 11.95 16.94
C ASP A 321 8.97 10.83 17.31
N TYR A 322 8.86 9.65 16.68
CA TYR A 322 9.68 8.51 17.01
C TYR A 322 10.98 8.36 16.20
N TYR A 323 11.20 9.20 15.16
CA TYR A 323 12.46 9.13 14.40
C TYR A 323 13.64 9.68 15.22
N THR A 324 14.78 8.95 15.16
CA THR A 324 15.98 9.21 15.98
C THR A 324 17.25 9.42 15.18
N GLY A 325 17.24 9.25 13.88
CA GLY A 325 18.38 9.35 12.98
C GLY A 325 17.95 9.70 11.56
N VAL A 326 18.47 8.96 10.58
CA VAL A 326 18.14 9.15 9.15
C VAL A 326 16.63 9.15 8.93
N ILE A 327 16.17 10.12 8.14
CA ILE A 327 14.80 10.20 7.60
C ILE A 327 14.89 10.30 6.08
N CYS A 328 13.91 9.72 5.38
CA CYS A 328 13.87 9.74 3.92
C CYS A 328 12.47 9.93 3.38
N GLU A 329 12.40 10.49 2.19
CA GLU A 329 11.15 10.67 1.44
C GLU A 329 11.41 10.59 -0.06
N ALA A 330 10.67 9.73 -0.77
CA ALA A 330 10.72 9.66 -2.21
C ALA A 330 9.57 10.49 -2.81
N VAL A 331 9.91 11.38 -3.73
CA VAL A 331 8.98 12.25 -4.44
C VAL A 331 9.18 12.13 -5.95
N LEU A 332 8.09 12.21 -6.73
CA LEU A 332 8.20 12.29 -8.19
C LEU A 332 8.62 13.69 -8.60
N GLN A 333 9.49 13.75 -9.60
CA GLN A 333 9.85 15.01 -10.26
C GLN A 333 8.77 15.33 -11.29
N GLN A 334 8.26 16.57 -11.29
CA GLN A 334 7.33 17.03 -12.31
C GLN A 334 8.10 17.19 -13.63
N SER A 335 7.53 16.66 -14.73
CA SER A 335 7.97 17.05 -16.07
C SER A 335 7.29 18.38 -16.43
N ASP A 336 8.04 19.30 -17.02
CA ASP A 336 7.58 20.65 -17.44
C ASP A 336 6.35 20.65 -18.38
N GLN A 337 5.81 19.49 -18.73
CA GLN A 337 4.70 19.31 -19.70
C GLN A 337 3.37 18.86 -19.10
N THR A 338 3.28 18.65 -17.79
CA THR A 338 2.02 18.22 -17.15
C THR A 338 1.38 19.35 -16.37
N ASP A 339 0.06 19.54 -16.56
CA ASP A 339 -0.81 20.47 -15.85
C ASP A 339 -0.41 20.60 -14.36
N GLU A 340 -0.31 21.83 -13.86
CA GLU A 340 -0.01 22.18 -12.46
C GLU A 340 -0.94 21.51 -11.41
N SER A 341 -2.00 20.82 -11.90
CA SER A 341 -3.00 20.17 -11.03
C SER A 341 -2.56 18.87 -10.38
N VAL A 342 -1.44 18.24 -10.77
CA VAL A 342 -1.00 16.94 -10.26
C VAL A 342 0.37 17.02 -9.56
N SER A 343 0.47 17.85 -8.53
CA SER A 343 1.56 17.69 -7.57
C SER A 343 1.36 16.37 -6.82
N VAL A 344 1.97 15.30 -7.31
CA VAL A 344 2.03 14.03 -6.60
C VAL A 344 3.02 14.19 -5.45
N GLY A 345 2.52 14.32 -4.22
CA GLY A 345 3.38 14.38 -3.03
C GLY A 345 4.18 13.10 -2.81
N SER A 346 4.70 12.90 -1.61
CA SER A 346 5.48 11.73 -1.18
C SER A 346 4.84 10.40 -1.61
N ILE A 347 5.63 9.53 -2.26
CA ILE A 347 5.21 8.17 -2.68
C ILE A 347 5.79 7.09 -1.77
N ALA A 348 6.92 7.36 -1.12
CA ALA A 348 7.48 6.51 -0.07
C ALA A 348 8.16 7.39 0.97
N GLY A 349 8.29 6.87 2.18
CA GLY A 349 9.03 7.59 3.21
C GLY A 349 9.18 6.78 4.48
N GLY A 350 10.24 7.11 5.25
CA GLY A 350 10.60 6.37 6.43
C GLY A 350 11.75 7.00 7.19
N GLY A 351 12.43 6.18 7.99
CA GLY A 351 13.60 6.60 8.75
C GLY A 351 13.97 5.63 9.86
N ARG A 352 14.94 6.03 10.67
CA ARG A 352 15.46 5.29 11.83
C ARG A 352 14.69 5.65 13.10
N TYR A 353 14.29 4.64 13.89
CA TYR A 353 13.47 4.80 15.10
C TYR A 353 13.91 3.88 16.24
N ASP A 354 15.11 4.09 16.75
CA ASP A 354 15.78 3.21 17.71
C ASP A 354 15.13 3.16 19.09
N GLY A 355 14.35 4.17 19.46
CA GLY A 355 13.71 4.28 20.77
C GLY A 355 12.33 3.62 20.87
N LEU A 356 11.67 3.36 19.75
CA LEU A 356 10.23 3.03 19.72
C LEU A 356 9.93 1.68 20.36
N VAL A 357 10.74 0.65 20.11
CA VAL A 357 10.56 -0.69 20.72
C VAL A 357 10.67 -0.64 22.23
N GLY A 358 11.60 0.17 22.76
CA GLY A 358 11.79 0.36 24.22
C GLY A 358 10.58 0.95 24.92
N MET A 359 9.69 1.63 24.23
CA MET A 359 8.45 2.17 24.82
C MET A 359 7.42 1.07 25.14
N PHE A 360 7.57 -0.12 24.55
CA PHE A 360 6.71 -1.28 24.76
C PHE A 360 7.39 -2.38 25.59
N ASP A 361 8.71 -2.32 25.79
CA ASP A 361 9.43 -3.29 26.60
C ASP A 361 9.40 -2.88 28.08
N PRO A 362 8.91 -3.74 29.00
CA PRO A 362 8.84 -3.42 30.42
C PRO A 362 10.19 -3.10 31.07
N LYS A 363 11.29 -3.54 30.44
CA LYS A 363 12.67 -3.24 30.89
C LYS A 363 13.31 -2.11 30.10
N GLY A 364 12.58 -1.48 29.19
CA GLY A 364 13.09 -0.40 28.33
C GLY A 364 14.18 -0.83 27.35
N ARG A 365 14.24 -2.12 26.96
CA ARG A 365 15.24 -2.62 26.01
C ARG A 365 15.03 -1.98 24.65
N LYS A 366 16.07 -1.33 24.16
CA LYS A 366 16.06 -0.74 22.82
C LYS A 366 16.45 -1.79 21.78
N VAL A 367 15.74 -1.80 20.68
CA VAL A 367 16.08 -2.52 19.46
C VAL A 367 16.15 -1.47 18.36
N PRO A 368 17.34 -1.16 17.83
CA PRO A 368 17.47 -0.21 16.74
C PRO A 368 16.69 -0.68 15.53
N CYS A 369 15.94 0.22 14.93
CA CYS A 369 15.11 -0.07 13.76
C CYS A 369 15.25 1.04 12.72
N VAL A 370 15.28 0.64 11.45
CA VAL A 370 15.13 1.53 10.30
C VAL A 370 14.19 0.90 9.29
N GLY A 371 13.35 1.70 8.66
CA GLY A 371 12.41 1.19 7.68
C GLY A 371 11.71 2.30 6.91
N PHE A 372 10.89 1.90 5.98
CA PHE A 372 10.10 2.81 5.16
C PHE A 372 8.77 2.20 4.79
N SER A 373 7.85 3.05 4.37
CA SER A 373 6.53 2.69 3.86
C SER A 373 6.35 3.23 2.45
N VAL A 374 5.88 2.39 1.53
CA VAL A 374 5.46 2.79 0.19
C VAL A 374 3.96 3.04 0.18
N GLY A 375 3.56 4.26 -0.24
CA GLY A 375 2.17 4.66 -0.37
C GLY A 375 1.57 4.20 -1.69
N ILE A 376 0.91 3.04 -1.69
CA ILE A 376 0.47 2.37 -2.91
C ILE A 376 -0.62 3.12 -3.68
N GLU A 377 -1.47 3.88 -3.01
CA GLU A 377 -2.63 4.52 -3.65
C GLU A 377 -2.21 5.59 -4.68
N ARG A 378 -1.10 6.30 -4.41
CA ARG A 378 -0.54 7.27 -5.35
C ARG A 378 0.10 6.58 -6.55
N ILE A 379 0.90 5.55 -6.31
CA ILE A 379 1.49 4.71 -7.35
C ILE A 379 0.40 4.12 -8.23
N PHE A 380 -0.64 3.60 -7.60
CA PHE A 380 -1.78 3.01 -8.28
C PHE A 380 -2.51 4.01 -9.18
N SER A 381 -2.77 5.23 -8.69
CA SER A 381 -3.39 6.30 -9.50
C SER A 381 -2.57 6.63 -10.76
N ILE A 382 -1.24 6.68 -10.64
CA ILE A 382 -0.34 6.92 -11.77
C ILE A 382 -0.38 5.75 -12.76
N MET A 383 -0.38 4.52 -12.26
CA MET A 383 -0.43 3.32 -13.10
C MET A 383 -1.77 3.19 -13.83
N GLU A 384 -2.90 3.52 -13.18
CA GLU A 384 -4.22 3.58 -13.83
C GLU A 384 -4.21 4.56 -15.01
N GLN A 385 -3.66 5.77 -14.81
CA GLN A 385 -3.56 6.79 -15.86
C GLN A 385 -2.67 6.32 -17.03
N LYS A 386 -1.52 5.69 -16.73
CA LYS A 386 -0.62 5.16 -17.77
C LYS A 386 -1.28 4.07 -18.59
N VAL A 387 -1.97 3.14 -17.95
CA VAL A 387 -2.69 2.07 -18.64
C VAL A 387 -3.83 2.65 -19.48
N ALA A 388 -4.57 3.61 -18.96
CA ALA A 388 -5.63 4.28 -19.72
C ALA A 388 -5.10 5.01 -20.96
N ALA A 389 -3.89 5.59 -20.87
CA ALA A 389 -3.25 6.28 -21.99
C ALA A 389 -2.65 5.33 -23.05
N SER A 390 -2.27 4.11 -22.66
CA SER A 390 -1.66 3.11 -23.56
C SER A 390 -2.67 2.26 -24.34
N GLU A 391 -3.96 2.36 -24.06
CA GLU A 391 -5.02 1.49 -24.58
C GLU A 391 -4.75 -0.02 -24.35
N GLU A 392 -3.90 -0.37 -23.39
CA GLU A 392 -3.53 -1.73 -23.07
C GLU A 392 -4.77 -2.52 -22.57
N LYS A 393 -5.05 -3.67 -23.20
CA LYS A 393 -6.08 -4.58 -22.72
C LYS A 393 -5.58 -5.28 -21.46
N ILE A 394 -6.14 -4.91 -20.30
CA ILE A 394 -5.83 -5.58 -19.04
C ILE A 394 -6.64 -6.86 -18.91
N ARG A 395 -5.94 -7.95 -18.71
CA ARG A 395 -6.56 -9.23 -18.32
C ARG A 395 -6.90 -9.20 -16.84
N THR A 396 -8.18 -9.49 -16.54
CA THR A 396 -8.70 -9.52 -15.16
C THR A 396 -8.71 -10.93 -14.57
N THR A 397 -8.44 -11.93 -15.38
CA THR A 397 -8.40 -13.34 -14.97
C THR A 397 -7.08 -13.98 -15.39
N GLY A 398 -6.60 -14.93 -14.60
CA GLY A 398 -5.40 -15.72 -14.94
C GLY A 398 -5.72 -16.92 -15.81
N THR A 399 -6.95 -17.06 -16.38
CA THR A 399 -7.38 -18.20 -17.17
C THR A 399 -6.50 -18.37 -18.40
N GLN A 400 -5.97 -19.57 -18.57
CA GLN A 400 -5.07 -19.92 -19.68
C GLN A 400 -5.84 -20.56 -20.84
N VAL A 401 -6.89 -21.31 -20.54
CA VAL A 401 -7.66 -22.09 -21.53
C VAL A 401 -9.15 -22.01 -21.25
N LEU A 402 -9.93 -21.69 -22.30
CA LEU A 402 -11.38 -21.92 -22.27
C LEU A 402 -11.69 -23.30 -22.88
N VAL A 403 -12.46 -24.14 -22.17
CA VAL A 403 -12.97 -25.36 -22.71
C VAL A 403 -14.30 -25.10 -23.43
N ALA A 404 -14.28 -25.25 -24.75
CA ALA A 404 -15.41 -24.97 -25.65
C ALA A 404 -15.95 -26.22 -26.33
N SER A 405 -17.11 -26.11 -26.92
CA SER A 405 -17.69 -27.15 -27.75
C SER A 405 -18.17 -26.61 -29.08
N ALA A 406 -17.95 -27.36 -30.17
CA ALA A 406 -18.42 -27.03 -31.49
C ALA A 406 -19.90 -27.33 -31.66
N GLN A 407 -20.43 -28.37 -30.97
CA GLN A 407 -21.81 -28.84 -31.09
C GLN A 407 -22.56 -28.82 -29.77
N LYS A 408 -23.85 -29.08 -29.84
CA LYS A 408 -24.73 -29.24 -28.67
C LYS A 408 -24.49 -30.60 -27.98
N LYS A 409 -24.97 -30.74 -26.73
CA LYS A 409 -24.93 -31.96 -25.92
C LYS A 409 -23.55 -32.44 -25.46
N LEU A 410 -22.53 -31.60 -25.54
CA LEU A 410 -21.15 -31.87 -25.08
C LEU A 410 -20.85 -31.25 -23.71
N LEU A 411 -21.84 -31.02 -22.85
CA LEU A 411 -21.62 -30.42 -21.55
C LEU A 411 -20.76 -31.32 -20.64
N GLU A 412 -21.11 -32.63 -20.60
CA GLU A 412 -20.40 -33.58 -19.74
C GLU A 412 -18.92 -33.70 -20.14
N GLU A 413 -18.62 -33.73 -21.43
CA GLU A 413 -17.26 -33.82 -21.95
C GLU A 413 -16.46 -32.53 -21.67
N ARG A 414 -17.13 -31.36 -21.78
CA ARG A 414 -16.49 -30.10 -21.36
C ARG A 414 -16.16 -30.08 -19.86
N LEU A 415 -17.09 -30.60 -19.03
CA LEU A 415 -16.87 -30.66 -17.58
C LEU A 415 -15.77 -31.67 -17.21
N LYS A 416 -15.65 -32.77 -17.89
CA LYS A 416 -14.56 -33.73 -17.70
C LYS A 416 -13.22 -33.09 -18.05
N LEU A 417 -13.12 -32.48 -19.24
CA LEU A 417 -11.87 -31.87 -19.68
C LEU A 417 -11.44 -30.71 -18.80
N VAL A 418 -12.36 -29.82 -18.38
CA VAL A 418 -12.00 -28.71 -17.50
C VAL A 418 -11.52 -29.22 -16.14
N SER A 419 -12.14 -30.30 -15.61
CA SER A 419 -11.69 -30.95 -14.37
C SER A 419 -10.25 -31.49 -14.49
N GLU A 420 -9.96 -32.21 -15.58
CA GLU A 420 -8.60 -32.72 -15.85
C GLU A 420 -7.56 -31.60 -15.96
N LEU A 421 -7.93 -30.48 -16.58
CA LEU A 421 -7.05 -29.30 -16.65
C LEU A 421 -6.78 -28.72 -15.25
N TRP A 422 -7.82 -28.56 -14.41
CA TRP A 422 -7.67 -28.10 -13.03
C TRP A 422 -6.80 -29.04 -12.19
N ASP A 423 -7.06 -30.36 -12.27
CA ASP A 423 -6.26 -31.38 -11.59
C ASP A 423 -4.77 -31.35 -12.02
N SER A 424 -4.52 -30.86 -13.24
CA SER A 424 -3.17 -30.67 -13.79
C SER A 424 -2.54 -29.32 -13.43
N GLY A 425 -3.25 -28.48 -12.64
CA GLY A 425 -2.81 -27.14 -12.25
C GLY A 425 -2.91 -26.10 -13.38
N ILE A 426 -3.68 -26.38 -14.44
CA ILE A 426 -3.91 -25.45 -15.55
C ILE A 426 -5.13 -24.59 -15.23
N LYS A 427 -4.97 -23.27 -15.31
CA LYS A 427 -6.06 -22.32 -15.08
C LYS A 427 -7.02 -22.35 -16.27
N ALA A 428 -8.13 -23.08 -16.14
CA ALA A 428 -9.12 -23.28 -17.20
C ALA A 428 -10.51 -22.87 -16.73
N GLU A 429 -11.38 -22.55 -17.68
CA GLU A 429 -12.79 -22.28 -17.42
C GLU A 429 -13.69 -22.79 -18.54
N VAL A 430 -15.00 -22.81 -18.27
CA VAL A 430 -16.04 -23.21 -19.20
C VAL A 430 -17.22 -22.27 -19.09
N LEU A 431 -17.87 -21.91 -20.20
CA LEU A 431 -19.11 -21.13 -20.12
C LEU A 431 -20.21 -21.91 -19.42
N TYR A 432 -20.88 -21.31 -18.44
CA TYR A 432 -21.94 -21.89 -17.64
C TYR A 432 -23.26 -21.96 -18.42
N LYS A 433 -23.21 -22.49 -19.66
CA LYS A 433 -24.36 -22.74 -20.52
C LYS A 433 -24.31 -24.16 -21.01
N LYS A 434 -25.49 -24.82 -21.03
CA LYS A 434 -25.61 -26.22 -21.51
C LYS A 434 -25.19 -26.39 -22.99
N ASN A 435 -25.61 -25.46 -23.84
CA ASN A 435 -25.34 -25.49 -25.28
C ASN A 435 -24.94 -24.08 -25.78
N PRO A 436 -23.76 -23.58 -25.47
CA PRO A 436 -23.28 -22.28 -25.99
C PRO A 436 -22.93 -22.43 -27.48
N LYS A 437 -23.18 -21.38 -28.28
CA LYS A 437 -22.70 -21.32 -29.67
C LYS A 437 -21.17 -21.14 -29.65
N LEU A 438 -20.46 -21.82 -30.56
CA LEU A 438 -18.99 -21.72 -30.64
C LEU A 438 -18.53 -20.28 -30.80
N LEU A 439 -19.17 -19.49 -31.66
CA LEU A 439 -18.83 -18.09 -31.86
C LEU A 439 -18.86 -17.27 -30.55
N ASN A 440 -19.89 -17.48 -29.72
CA ASN A 440 -19.96 -16.75 -28.43
C ASN A 440 -18.86 -17.15 -27.46
N GLN A 441 -18.39 -18.41 -27.53
CA GLN A 441 -17.27 -18.90 -26.72
C GLN A 441 -15.93 -18.25 -27.16
N LEU A 442 -15.73 -18.12 -28.48
CA LEU A 442 -14.56 -17.45 -29.04
C LEU A 442 -14.56 -15.93 -28.75
N GLN A 443 -15.71 -15.28 -28.92
CA GLN A 443 -15.88 -13.86 -28.58
C GLN A 443 -15.56 -13.60 -27.11
N TYR A 444 -16.04 -14.47 -26.22
CA TYR A 444 -15.73 -14.38 -24.79
C TYR A 444 -14.22 -14.43 -24.52
N CYS A 445 -13.48 -15.29 -25.23
CA CYS A 445 -12.03 -15.34 -25.10
C CYS A 445 -11.36 -14.05 -25.61
N GLU A 446 -11.83 -13.51 -26.76
CA GLU A 446 -11.31 -12.26 -27.30
C GLU A 446 -11.58 -11.06 -26.36
N GLU A 447 -12.75 -11.04 -25.70
CA GLU A 447 -13.15 -9.99 -24.76
C GLU A 447 -12.37 -10.07 -23.45
N THR A 448 -12.19 -11.28 -22.92
CA THR A 448 -11.52 -11.52 -21.63
C THR A 448 -10.01 -11.69 -21.74
N GLY A 449 -9.48 -11.83 -22.96
CA GLY A 449 -8.06 -12.03 -23.21
C GLY A 449 -7.54 -13.43 -22.88
N ILE A 450 -8.41 -14.45 -22.90
CA ILE A 450 -8.01 -15.86 -22.72
C ILE A 450 -7.24 -16.29 -23.97
N PRO A 451 -5.98 -16.75 -23.85
CA PRO A 451 -5.12 -16.98 -25.01
C PRO A 451 -5.46 -18.24 -25.79
N LEU A 452 -5.97 -19.28 -25.14
CA LEU A 452 -6.21 -20.58 -25.74
C LEU A 452 -7.64 -21.06 -25.59
N VAL A 453 -8.14 -21.77 -26.60
CA VAL A 453 -9.44 -22.46 -26.56
C VAL A 453 -9.27 -23.92 -26.90
N ALA A 454 -9.66 -24.80 -25.99
CA ALA A 454 -9.76 -26.24 -26.21
C ALA A 454 -11.18 -26.58 -26.74
N ILE A 455 -11.29 -26.90 -28.01
CA ILE A 455 -12.56 -27.12 -28.69
C ILE A 455 -12.84 -28.62 -28.79
N LEU A 456 -13.96 -29.04 -28.24
CA LEU A 456 -14.45 -30.40 -28.34
C LEU A 456 -15.55 -30.50 -29.41
N GLY A 457 -15.45 -31.49 -30.27
CA GLY A 457 -16.47 -31.92 -31.24
C GLY A 457 -16.70 -33.43 -31.18
N GLU A 458 -17.74 -33.93 -31.77
CA GLU A 458 -18.05 -35.37 -31.79
C GLU A 458 -16.98 -36.18 -32.49
N GLN A 459 -16.39 -35.65 -33.56
CA GLN A 459 -15.31 -36.31 -34.30
C GLN A 459 -14.04 -36.35 -33.48
N GLU A 460 -13.63 -35.19 -32.89
CA GLU A 460 -12.46 -35.11 -32.05
C GLU A 460 -12.54 -36.06 -30.84
N LEU A 461 -13.72 -36.21 -30.25
CA LEU A 461 -13.93 -37.15 -29.14
C LEU A 461 -13.78 -38.61 -29.59
N ASN A 462 -14.33 -38.97 -30.76
CA ASN A 462 -14.20 -40.30 -31.30
C ASN A 462 -12.76 -40.67 -31.65
N ASP A 463 -11.96 -39.67 -32.10
CA ASP A 463 -10.56 -39.81 -32.43
C ASP A 463 -9.64 -39.70 -31.18
N GLY A 464 -10.21 -39.46 -30.00
CA GLY A 464 -9.46 -39.28 -28.75
C GLY A 464 -8.57 -38.04 -28.73
N VAL A 465 -8.95 -36.99 -29.45
CA VAL A 465 -8.20 -35.73 -29.57
C VAL A 465 -9.05 -34.54 -29.14
N VAL A 466 -8.38 -33.42 -28.92
CA VAL A 466 -8.99 -32.11 -28.72
C VAL A 466 -8.29 -31.10 -29.66
N LYS A 467 -9.07 -30.16 -30.17
CA LYS A 467 -8.56 -29.09 -31.00
C LYS A 467 -8.20 -27.90 -30.12
N LEU A 468 -6.91 -27.59 -30.03
CA LEU A 468 -6.41 -26.41 -29.33
C LEU A 468 -6.22 -25.27 -30.32
N ARG A 469 -6.91 -24.15 -30.08
CA ARG A 469 -6.85 -22.95 -30.89
C ARG A 469 -6.19 -21.82 -30.12
N ASP A 470 -5.20 -21.20 -30.72
CA ASP A 470 -4.68 -19.92 -30.27
C ASP A 470 -5.64 -18.80 -30.72
N VAL A 471 -6.05 -17.94 -29.77
CA VAL A 471 -7.07 -16.91 -30.02
C VAL A 471 -6.49 -15.76 -30.87
N ALA A 472 -5.23 -15.41 -30.68
CA ALA A 472 -4.58 -14.29 -31.35
C ALA A 472 -4.19 -14.65 -32.79
N THR A 473 -3.53 -15.79 -33.00
CA THR A 473 -3.05 -16.24 -34.33
C THR A 473 -4.13 -16.98 -35.12
N ARG A 474 -5.16 -17.50 -34.43
CA ARG A 474 -6.22 -18.37 -34.96
C ARG A 474 -5.70 -19.74 -35.45
N GLU A 475 -4.46 -20.07 -35.15
CA GLU A 475 -3.90 -21.39 -35.46
C GLU A 475 -4.57 -22.47 -34.63
N GLU A 476 -4.86 -23.61 -35.27
CA GLU A 476 -5.48 -24.79 -34.66
C GLU A 476 -4.55 -25.99 -34.75
N VAL A 477 -4.39 -26.71 -33.63
CA VAL A 477 -3.59 -27.93 -33.55
C VAL A 477 -4.44 -29.03 -32.88
N LEU A 478 -4.42 -30.22 -33.47
CA LEU A 478 -5.03 -31.40 -32.85
C LEU A 478 -4.05 -32.02 -31.85
N MET A 479 -4.54 -32.28 -30.64
CA MET A 479 -3.76 -32.83 -29.55
C MET A 479 -4.47 -34.02 -28.93
N ALA A 480 -3.69 -35.02 -28.45
CA ALA A 480 -4.28 -36.12 -27.69
C ALA A 480 -5.03 -35.60 -26.47
N LEU A 481 -6.13 -36.20 -26.11
CA LEU A 481 -7.03 -35.75 -25.02
C LEU A 481 -6.29 -35.65 -23.66
N HIS A 482 -5.12 -36.32 -23.53
CA HIS A 482 -4.26 -36.22 -22.34
C HIS A 482 -3.27 -35.04 -22.43
N LEU A 483 -3.76 -33.85 -22.46
CA LEU A 483 -3.16 -32.52 -22.69
C LEU A 483 -2.00 -32.09 -21.76
N ARG A 484 -1.59 -32.90 -20.78
CA ARG A 484 -0.77 -32.48 -19.63
C ARG A 484 0.58 -31.88 -19.99
N GLN A 485 1.25 -32.27 -21.06
CA GLN A 485 2.63 -31.89 -21.33
C GLN A 485 2.79 -30.71 -22.31
N GLU A 486 1.88 -30.57 -23.25
CA GLU A 486 2.04 -29.63 -24.37
C GLU A 486 1.48 -28.24 -24.08
N ILE A 487 0.46 -28.12 -23.22
CA ILE A 487 0.00 -26.81 -22.70
C ILE A 487 1.10 -26.18 -21.82
N ARG A 488 1.86 -27.01 -21.07
CA ARG A 488 3.04 -26.54 -20.30
C ARG A 488 4.21 -26.14 -21.22
N ASN A 489 4.39 -26.79 -22.36
CA ASN A 489 5.51 -26.57 -23.29
C ASN A 489 5.29 -25.36 -24.20
N ARG A 490 4.06 -25.01 -24.53
CA ARG A 490 3.77 -23.72 -25.14
C ARG A 490 3.88 -22.69 -24.03
N LYS A 491 5.03 -22.02 -23.95
CA LYS A 491 5.30 -20.89 -23.05
C LYS A 491 4.07 -19.97 -23.03
N ILE A 492 3.08 -20.34 -22.20
CA ILE A 492 1.99 -19.45 -21.86
C ILE A 492 2.73 -18.38 -21.07
N ARG A 493 3.00 -17.26 -21.71
CA ARG A 493 3.62 -16.11 -21.07
C ARG A 493 2.76 -15.81 -19.87
N GLU A 494 3.33 -16.03 -18.69
CA GLU A 494 2.80 -15.50 -17.45
C GLU A 494 2.71 -13.99 -17.65
N VAL A 495 1.49 -13.50 -17.65
CA VAL A 495 1.19 -12.07 -17.67
C VAL A 495 0.89 -11.68 -16.25
#